data_b02672e7ae0b1e2eed0b62c46d1a3a0b
#
_entry.id   b02672e7ae0b1e2eed0b62c46d1a3a0b
#
_cell.length_a   1.000
_cell.length_b   1.000
_cell.length_c   1.000
_cell.angle_alpha   90.00
_cell.angle_beta   90.00
_cell.angle_gamma   90.00
#
_symmetry.space_group_name_H-M   'P 1'
#
loop_
_entity.id
_entity.type
_entity.pdbx_description
1 polymer ?
#
loop_
_entity_poly.entity_id
_entity_poly.type
_entity_poly.pdbx_seq_one_letter_code
_entity_poly.pdbx_strand_id
1 'polypeptide(L)'
;MRHVIVVEDDAHNAVLFRKLLEKRAGCRVTTTEDPAEVLALLRAEPIALVVLDVSLRRSTWNGRPVGGIEICRLIHDASQGRVPVLLATAHAMRGDEEALLAESGADGYIAKPIVDHALFTTLALQLMERAA
;
A
#
# COMPACT_ATOMS: atom_id res chain seq x y z
N MET A 1 -15.12 -10.65 -4.34
CA MET A 1 -13.63 -10.61 -4.38
C MET A 1 -13.16 -9.25 -3.90
N ARG A 2 -12.29 -9.25 -2.90
CA ARG A 2 -11.73 -8.00 -2.37
C ARG A 2 -10.84 -7.33 -3.40
N HIS A 3 -10.90 -6.00 -3.48
CA HIS A 3 -10.08 -5.22 -4.40
C HIS A 3 -8.95 -4.54 -3.62
N VAL A 4 -7.72 -4.77 -4.05
CA VAL A 4 -6.51 -4.22 -3.45
C VAL A 4 -5.81 -3.33 -4.48
N ILE A 5 -5.34 -2.16 -4.03
CA ILE A 5 -4.53 -1.28 -4.87
C ILE A 5 -3.07 -1.46 -4.45
N VAL A 6 -2.18 -1.63 -5.43
CA VAL A 6 -0.74 -1.67 -5.21
C VAL A 6 -0.13 -0.44 -5.85
N VAL A 7 0.49 0.42 -5.05
CA VAL A 7 1.16 1.64 -5.51
C VAL A 7 2.66 1.39 -5.48
N GLU A 8 3.22 1.10 -6.64
CA GLU A 8 4.61 0.68 -6.77
C GLU A 8 5.13 1.10 -8.15
N ASP A 9 6.30 1.71 -8.20
CA ASP A 9 6.93 2.14 -9.46
C ASP A 9 7.92 1.12 -10.05
N ASP A 10 8.31 0.12 -9.27
CA ASP A 10 9.18 -0.96 -9.73
C ASP A 10 8.32 -2.11 -10.28
N ALA A 11 8.50 -2.42 -11.57
CA ALA A 11 7.68 -3.42 -12.24
C ALA A 11 7.79 -4.81 -11.62
N HIS A 12 8.99 -5.19 -11.16
CA HIS A 12 9.19 -6.51 -10.53
C HIS A 12 8.45 -6.62 -9.21
N ASN A 13 8.53 -5.58 -8.38
CA ASN A 13 7.81 -5.56 -7.10
C ASN A 13 6.31 -5.52 -7.31
N ALA A 14 5.83 -4.73 -8.27
CA ALA A 14 4.41 -4.67 -8.59
C ALA A 14 3.86 -6.03 -9.01
N VAL A 15 4.59 -6.75 -9.87
CA VAL A 15 4.19 -8.09 -10.31
C VAL A 15 4.18 -9.08 -9.14
N LEU A 16 5.18 -9.01 -8.26
CA LEU A 16 5.27 -9.90 -7.11
C LEU A 16 4.09 -9.68 -6.15
N PHE A 17 3.82 -8.43 -5.78
CA PHE A 17 2.69 -8.11 -4.91
C PHE A 17 1.37 -8.59 -5.52
N ARG A 18 1.18 -8.32 -6.80
CA ARG A 18 -0.01 -8.74 -7.51
C ARG A 18 -0.21 -10.25 -7.46
N LYS A 19 0.84 -11.00 -7.79
CA LYS A 19 0.77 -12.47 -7.79
C LYS A 19 0.45 -13.03 -6.42
N LEU A 20 1.08 -12.50 -5.37
CA LEU A 20 0.83 -12.96 -4.01
C LEU A 20 -0.61 -12.68 -3.57
N LEU A 21 -1.09 -11.47 -3.84
CA LEU A 21 -2.44 -11.09 -3.47
C LEU A 21 -3.51 -11.84 -4.27
N GLU A 22 -3.30 -12.03 -5.57
CA GLU A 22 -4.24 -12.76 -6.40
C GLU A 22 -4.27 -14.25 -6.07
N LYS A 23 -3.10 -14.88 -5.98
CA LYS A 23 -3.01 -16.34 -5.83
C LYS A 23 -3.19 -16.82 -4.40
N ARG A 24 -2.65 -16.10 -3.43
CA ARG A 24 -2.68 -16.54 -2.03
C ARG A 24 -3.80 -15.91 -1.21
N ALA A 25 -4.22 -14.71 -1.56
CA ALA A 25 -5.27 -14.00 -0.82
C ALA A 25 -6.59 -13.90 -1.59
N GLY A 26 -6.63 -14.35 -2.83
CA GLY A 26 -7.86 -14.37 -3.62
C GLY A 26 -8.40 -12.98 -3.96
N CYS A 27 -7.53 -11.99 -4.11
CA CYS A 27 -7.90 -10.61 -4.35
C CYS A 27 -7.86 -10.24 -5.84
N ARG A 28 -8.64 -9.22 -6.19
CA ARG A 28 -8.47 -8.50 -7.45
C ARG A 28 -7.49 -7.36 -7.18
N VAL A 29 -6.53 -7.15 -8.06
CA VAL A 29 -5.45 -6.18 -7.82
C VAL A 29 -5.35 -5.18 -8.96
N THR A 30 -5.29 -3.89 -8.62
CA THR A 30 -4.94 -2.81 -9.54
C THR A 30 -3.59 -2.26 -9.14
N THR A 31 -2.66 -2.19 -10.08
CA THR A 31 -1.36 -1.59 -9.85
C THR A 31 -1.31 -0.21 -10.49
N THR A 32 -0.74 0.75 -9.79
CA THR A 32 -0.60 2.12 -10.27
C THR A 32 0.55 2.82 -9.55
N GLU A 33 1.03 3.92 -10.10
CA GLU A 33 1.94 4.82 -9.38
C GLU A 33 1.36 6.25 -9.31
N ASP A 34 0.11 6.41 -9.74
CA ASP A 34 -0.56 7.71 -9.81
C ASP A 34 -1.50 7.91 -8.60
N PRO A 35 -1.19 8.87 -7.70
CA PRO A 35 -2.06 9.14 -6.56
C PRO A 35 -3.48 9.55 -6.95
N ALA A 36 -3.66 10.25 -8.08
CA ALA A 36 -4.98 10.64 -8.54
C ALA A 36 -5.84 9.42 -8.88
N GLU A 37 -5.24 8.40 -9.49
CA GLU A 37 -5.92 7.14 -9.79
C GLU A 37 -6.32 6.41 -8.51
N VAL A 38 -5.43 6.39 -7.51
CA VAL A 38 -5.74 5.78 -6.21
C VAL A 38 -6.96 6.46 -5.59
N LEU A 39 -6.97 7.78 -5.54
CA LEU A 39 -8.09 8.51 -4.95
C LEU A 39 -9.39 8.31 -5.74
N ALA A 40 -9.31 8.24 -7.06
CA ALA A 40 -10.47 7.96 -7.90
C ALA A 40 -11.06 6.58 -7.61
N LEU A 41 -10.21 5.57 -7.46
CA LEU A 41 -10.64 4.20 -7.13
C LEU A 41 -11.26 4.13 -5.73
N LEU A 42 -10.72 4.85 -4.77
CA LEU A 42 -11.29 4.90 -3.41
C LEU A 42 -12.70 5.46 -3.39
N ARG A 43 -13.00 6.38 -4.31
CA ARG A 43 -14.34 6.97 -4.43
C ARG A 43 -15.31 6.09 -5.22
N ALA A 44 -14.78 5.35 -6.21
CA ALA A 44 -15.61 4.61 -7.16
C ALA A 44 -16.08 3.26 -6.62
N GLU A 45 -15.30 2.61 -5.76
CA GLU A 45 -15.63 1.29 -5.27
C GLU A 45 -14.98 0.98 -3.92
N PRO A 46 -15.48 -0.05 -3.21
CA PRO A 46 -14.85 -0.46 -1.95
C PRO A 46 -13.45 -1.02 -2.20
N ILE A 47 -12.47 -0.45 -1.52
CA ILE A 47 -11.08 -0.91 -1.56
C ILE A 47 -10.76 -1.54 -0.20
N ALA A 48 -10.23 -2.76 -0.23
CA ALA A 48 -9.95 -3.52 1.00
C ALA A 48 -8.58 -3.21 1.60
N LEU A 49 -7.62 -2.79 0.78
CA LEU A 49 -6.25 -2.56 1.22
C LEU A 49 -5.50 -1.77 0.16
N VAL A 50 -4.57 -0.92 0.58
CA VAL A 50 -3.58 -0.31 -0.31
C VAL A 50 -2.21 -0.77 0.16
N VAL A 51 -1.44 -1.39 -0.74
CA VAL A 51 -0.02 -1.70 -0.52
C VAL A 51 0.76 -0.59 -1.19
N LEU A 52 1.58 0.10 -0.44
CA LEU A 52 2.16 1.37 -0.87
C LEU A 52 3.67 1.40 -0.65
N ASP A 53 4.42 1.59 -1.73
CA ASP A 53 5.86 1.78 -1.64
C ASP A 53 6.18 3.15 -1.04
N VAL A 54 7.07 3.17 -0.04
CA VAL A 54 7.52 4.41 0.58
C VAL A 54 8.38 5.24 -0.36
N SER A 55 9.18 4.58 -1.20
CA SER A 55 10.21 5.22 -2.03
C SER A 55 9.79 5.42 -3.48
N LEU A 56 8.62 6.00 -3.70
CA LEU A 56 8.15 6.32 -5.04
C LEU A 56 8.98 7.45 -5.63
N ARG A 57 9.43 7.28 -6.89
CA ARG A 57 10.35 8.22 -7.53
C ARG A 57 9.70 9.13 -8.56
N ARG A 58 8.58 8.69 -9.14
CA ARG A 58 7.95 9.37 -10.29
C ARG A 58 6.54 9.86 -9.99
N SER A 59 6.03 9.58 -8.81
CA SER A 59 4.67 9.97 -8.47
C SER A 59 4.57 11.46 -8.22
N THR A 60 3.50 12.07 -8.70
CA THR A 60 3.21 13.49 -8.48
C THR A 60 1.79 13.67 -8.00
N TRP A 61 1.58 14.74 -7.25
CA TRP A 61 0.26 15.17 -6.80
C TRP A 61 0.17 16.69 -6.94
N ASN A 62 -0.83 17.15 -7.68
CA ASN A 62 -0.99 18.60 -7.97
C ASN A 62 0.27 19.21 -8.58
N GLY A 63 0.96 18.45 -9.46
CA GLY A 63 2.16 18.91 -10.16
C GLY A 63 3.43 18.87 -9.32
N ARG A 64 3.39 18.36 -8.10
CA ARG A 64 4.56 18.27 -7.22
C ARG A 64 4.95 16.81 -6.97
N PRO A 65 6.24 16.50 -6.84
CA PRO A 65 6.67 15.16 -6.44
C PRO A 65 6.12 14.80 -5.07
N VAL A 66 5.62 13.56 -4.92
CA VAL A 66 5.14 13.05 -3.64
C VAL A 66 5.75 11.67 -3.38
N GLY A 67 6.02 11.39 -2.11
CA GLY A 67 6.47 10.08 -1.67
C GLY A 67 5.33 9.27 -1.05
N GLY A 68 5.66 8.04 -0.66
CA GLY A 68 4.69 7.11 -0.10
C GLY A 68 4.03 7.61 1.19
N ILE A 69 4.77 8.30 2.04
CA ILE A 69 4.20 8.82 3.30
C ILE A 69 3.09 9.82 3.03
N GLU A 70 3.32 10.75 2.09
CA GLU A 70 2.33 11.75 1.72
C GLU A 70 1.10 11.12 1.07
N ILE A 71 1.30 10.13 0.21
CA ILE A 71 0.21 9.40 -0.43
C ILE A 71 -0.60 8.63 0.62
N CYS A 72 0.07 8.04 1.61
CA CYS A 72 -0.60 7.36 2.71
C CYS A 72 -1.54 8.30 3.46
N ARG A 73 -1.09 9.52 3.73
CA ARG A 73 -1.92 10.54 4.37
C ARG A 73 -3.12 10.92 3.51
N LEU A 74 -2.92 11.06 2.20
CA LEU A 74 -4.01 11.35 1.28
C LEU A 74 -5.06 10.24 1.30
N ILE A 75 -4.63 8.98 1.32
CA ILE A 75 -5.53 7.83 1.39
C ILE A 75 -6.28 7.82 2.72
N HIS A 76 -5.58 8.05 3.82
CA HIS A 76 -6.17 8.09 5.15
C HIS A 76 -7.25 9.17 5.23
N ASP A 77 -6.96 10.38 4.74
CA ASP A 77 -7.92 11.48 4.75
C ASP A 77 -9.12 11.21 3.83
N ALA A 78 -8.86 10.69 2.62
CA ALA A 78 -9.92 10.42 1.66
C ALA A 78 -10.85 9.29 2.10
N SER A 79 -10.33 8.31 2.82
CA SER A 79 -11.12 7.16 3.30
C SER A 79 -11.60 7.32 4.73
N GLN A 80 -11.24 8.41 5.39
CA GLN A 80 -11.53 8.63 6.81
C GLN A 80 -10.99 7.49 7.68
N GLY A 81 -9.81 7.00 7.33
CA GLY A 81 -9.15 5.91 8.05
C GLY A 81 -9.75 4.53 7.84
N ARG A 82 -10.71 4.37 6.94
CA ARG A 82 -11.40 3.09 6.73
C ARG A 82 -10.61 2.11 5.89
N VAL A 83 -9.77 2.61 4.97
CA VAL A 83 -8.98 1.76 4.10
C VAL A 83 -7.61 1.55 4.72
N PRO A 84 -7.23 0.31 5.06
CA PRO A 84 -5.92 0.06 5.65
C PRO A 84 -4.81 0.24 4.61
N VAL A 85 -3.65 0.70 5.08
CA VAL A 85 -2.47 0.90 4.24
C VAL A 85 -1.32 0.07 4.80
N LEU A 86 -0.73 -0.76 3.95
CA LEU A 86 0.48 -1.52 4.25
C LEU A 86 1.64 -0.88 3.49
N LEU A 87 2.58 -0.28 4.22
CA LEU A 87 3.76 0.31 3.61
C LEU A 87 4.80 -0.76 3.29
N ALA A 88 5.41 -0.64 2.11
CA ALA A 88 6.55 -1.46 1.72
C ALA A 88 7.77 -0.56 1.66
N THR A 89 8.83 -0.90 2.37
CA THR A 89 10.00 -0.05 2.49
C THR A 89 11.31 -0.84 2.36
N ALA A 90 12.24 -0.29 1.57
CA ALA A 90 13.59 -0.84 1.44
C ALA A 90 14.50 -0.40 2.61
N HIS A 91 14.04 0.54 3.41
CA HIS A 91 14.83 1.17 4.47
C HIS A 91 14.28 0.89 5.87
N ALA A 92 13.82 -0.34 6.11
CA ALA A 92 13.36 -0.76 7.43
C ALA A 92 14.54 -0.96 8.37
N MET A 93 15.10 0.12 8.89
CA MET A 93 16.12 0.05 9.93
C MET A 93 15.46 0.00 11.30
N ARG A 94 16.11 -0.68 12.25
CA ARG A 94 15.62 -0.78 13.62
C ARG A 94 15.33 0.60 14.20
N GLY A 95 14.11 0.77 14.70
CA GLY A 95 13.67 2.01 15.33
C GLY A 95 12.96 2.96 14.40
N ASP A 96 13.03 2.74 13.08
CA ASP A 96 12.38 3.62 12.12
C ASP A 96 10.92 3.24 11.87
N GLU A 97 10.53 2.00 12.19
CA GLU A 97 9.19 1.48 11.90
C GLU A 97 8.10 2.25 12.65
N GLU A 98 8.29 2.47 13.95
CA GLU A 98 7.31 3.20 14.76
C GLU A 98 7.16 4.65 14.30
N ALA A 99 8.29 5.30 13.99
CA ALA A 99 8.28 6.66 13.47
C ALA A 99 7.59 6.71 12.12
N LEU A 100 7.85 5.75 11.25
CA LEU A 100 7.25 5.66 9.93
C LEU A 100 5.73 5.49 10.03
N LEU A 101 5.26 4.58 10.89
CA LEU A 101 3.83 4.37 11.10
C LEU A 101 3.16 5.60 11.69
N ALA A 102 3.77 6.23 12.69
CA ALA A 102 3.24 7.42 13.33
C ALA A 102 3.15 8.59 12.34
N GLU A 103 4.19 8.78 11.54
CA GLU A 103 4.25 9.89 10.59
C GLU A 103 3.28 9.72 9.44
N SER A 104 3.14 8.49 8.93
CA SER A 104 2.32 8.20 7.75
C SER A 104 0.85 7.95 8.06
N GLY A 105 0.55 7.46 9.25
CA GLY A 105 -0.78 6.97 9.61
C GLY A 105 -1.08 5.58 9.03
N ALA A 106 -0.06 4.87 8.55
CA ALA A 106 -0.24 3.53 7.99
C ALA A 106 -0.59 2.52 9.08
N ASP A 107 -1.20 1.42 8.67
CA ASP A 107 -1.66 0.36 9.56
C ASP A 107 -0.65 -0.75 9.75
N GLY A 108 0.34 -0.83 8.86
CA GLY A 108 1.42 -1.80 8.95
C GLY A 108 2.53 -1.46 7.97
N TYR A 109 3.61 -2.22 8.06
CA TYR A 109 4.74 -2.09 7.13
C TYR A 109 5.37 -3.45 6.88
N ILE A 110 6.08 -3.56 5.76
CA ILE A 110 6.87 -4.74 5.44
C ILE A 110 8.16 -4.30 4.74
N ALA A 111 9.25 -5.01 5.04
CA ALA A 111 10.55 -4.72 4.44
C ALA A 111 10.65 -5.29 3.03
N LYS A 112 11.30 -4.56 2.12
CA LYS A 112 11.64 -5.04 0.79
C LYS A 112 13.13 -5.42 0.76
N PRO A 113 13.52 -6.41 -0.06
CA PRO A 113 12.68 -7.24 -0.91
C PRO A 113 11.82 -8.22 -0.09
N ILE A 114 10.67 -8.61 -0.65
CA ILE A 114 9.77 -9.55 0.01
C ILE A 114 10.37 -10.95 -0.12
N VAL A 115 10.90 -11.48 0.98
CA VAL A 115 11.51 -12.82 1.04
C VAL A 115 10.53 -13.82 1.61
N ASP A 116 9.82 -13.41 2.66
CA ASP A 116 8.80 -14.24 3.29
C ASP A 116 7.42 -13.92 2.71
N HIS A 117 7.04 -14.68 1.69
CA HIS A 117 5.77 -14.50 0.99
C HIS A 117 4.57 -14.78 1.90
N ALA A 118 4.71 -15.76 2.81
CA ALA A 118 3.65 -16.09 3.75
C ALA A 118 3.42 -14.96 4.74
N LEU A 119 4.48 -14.31 5.22
CA LEU A 119 4.37 -13.16 6.11
C LEU A 119 3.63 -12.02 5.44
N PHE A 120 3.99 -11.67 4.21
CA PHE A 120 3.33 -10.62 3.46
C PHE A 120 1.84 -10.91 3.32
N THR A 121 1.49 -12.13 2.90
CA THR A 121 0.11 -12.55 2.70
C THR A 121 -0.69 -12.48 4.01
N THR A 122 -0.09 -12.96 5.10
CA THR A 122 -0.70 -12.95 6.42
C THR A 122 -1.00 -11.53 6.88
N LEU A 123 -0.02 -10.62 6.73
CA LEU A 123 -0.21 -9.21 7.10
C LEU A 123 -1.33 -8.57 6.28
N ALA A 124 -1.35 -8.80 4.98
CA ALA A 124 -2.37 -8.25 4.10
C ALA A 124 -3.77 -8.73 4.52
N LEU A 125 -3.93 -10.03 4.76
CA LEU A 125 -5.21 -10.60 5.20
C LEU A 125 -5.64 -10.06 6.56
N GLN A 126 -4.73 -9.94 7.50
CA GLN A 126 -5.04 -9.40 8.82
C GLN A 126 -5.54 -7.96 8.75
N LEU A 127 -4.89 -7.13 7.93
CA LEU A 127 -5.29 -5.74 7.78
C LEU A 127 -6.68 -5.63 7.13
N MET A 128 -6.94 -6.45 6.11
CA MET A 128 -8.24 -6.45 5.45
C MET A 128 -9.36 -6.92 6.39
N GLU A 129 -9.09 -7.91 7.22
CA GLU A 129 -10.07 -8.43 8.17
C GLU A 129 -10.38 -7.43 9.28
N ARG A 130 -9.37 -6.70 9.77
CA ARG A 130 -9.58 -5.68 10.80
C ARG A 130 -10.45 -4.52 10.32
N ALA A 131 -10.35 -4.19 9.03
CA ALA A 131 -11.09 -3.07 8.45
C ALA A 131 -12.50 -3.47 8.01
N ALA A 132 -12.78 -4.75 7.92
CA ALA A 132 -14.08 -5.25 7.45
C ALA A 132 -15.20 -5.01 8.46
#